data_e165fc02cfcc23786aa82c4ba99a6ce6
#
_entry.id   e165fc02cfcc23786aa82c4ba99a6ce6
#
_cell.length_a   1.000
_cell.length_b   1.000
_cell.length_c   1.000
_cell.angle_alpha   90.00
_cell.angle_beta   90.00
_cell.angle_gamma   90.00
#
_symmetry.space_group_name_H-M   'P 1'
#
loop_
_entity.id
_entity.type
_entity.pdbx_description
1 polymer ?
#
loop_
_entity_poly.entity_id
_entity_poly.type
_entity_poly.pdbx_seq_one_letter_code
_entity_poly.pdbx_strand_id
1 'polypeptide(L)'
;MRNRHKIVWLMLIAGILSAEYGHYGDAYILAGRSSQSVAMGGTGLTSLNGITSVISNPAGLIGYRDKEIFTQFNNVFGLAFQNSIGISMPYGDYQIGALVNTVGVQLYRRDDIINGISSINDRRDYVREFLGTETFYDMESALLLSIARETPVNIKLGWSYDRFVIRIQYGANLKFIYKRLDGHSALGAGLDAGVRFMIPGNEVFYIKRMGDISLGLNMENFIKSPVVWFNNPYVDYGNMRLLGGIALHQPVKALSSEVRFALDGYVFESRFFPYSGIRFGLQWKVKDFLDIRFGKDLSSVTGGAGLKLPVMNGKMKIDYTIQYHEINWSHLISLSYYWGETKQETGE
;
A
#
# COMPACT_ATOMS: atom_id res chain seq x y z
N MET A 1 8.74 18.29 -35.30
CA MET A 1 8.33 18.03 -33.92
C MET A 1 7.20 17.00 -33.77
N ARG A 2 6.43 16.70 -34.80
CA ARG A 2 5.21 15.83 -34.74
C ARG A 2 5.46 14.32 -34.60
N ASN A 3 6.69 13.82 -34.81
CA ASN A 3 7.00 12.38 -34.76
C ASN A 3 7.55 11.91 -33.38
N ARG A 4 8.06 12.81 -32.54
CA ARG A 4 8.61 12.43 -31.23
C ARG A 4 7.54 11.88 -30.26
N HIS A 5 6.33 12.43 -30.30
CA HIS A 5 5.22 11.95 -29.45
C HIS A 5 4.75 10.55 -29.85
N LYS A 6 4.77 10.23 -31.15
CA LYS A 6 4.39 8.88 -31.63
C LYS A 6 5.38 7.80 -31.18
N ILE A 7 6.67 8.12 -31.09
CA ILE A 7 7.71 7.19 -30.61
C ILE A 7 7.56 6.91 -29.12
N VAL A 8 7.24 7.94 -28.32
CA VAL A 8 6.99 7.78 -26.88
C VAL A 8 5.75 6.91 -26.63
N TRP A 9 4.66 7.11 -27.39
CA TRP A 9 3.46 6.26 -27.31
C TRP A 9 3.72 4.84 -27.78
N LEU A 10 4.55 4.64 -28.83
CA LEU A 10 4.96 3.32 -29.30
C LEU A 10 5.84 2.58 -28.28
N MET A 11 6.76 3.27 -27.61
CA MET A 11 7.57 2.68 -26.54
C MET A 11 6.73 2.34 -25.30
N LEU A 12 5.75 3.17 -24.94
CA LEU A 12 4.79 2.86 -23.88
C LEU A 12 3.94 1.63 -24.23
N ILE A 13 3.45 1.53 -25.48
CA ILE A 13 2.65 0.38 -25.94
C ILE A 13 3.51 -0.88 -26.08
N ALA A 14 4.75 -0.78 -26.56
CA ALA A 14 5.67 -1.92 -26.65
C ALA A 14 6.06 -2.48 -25.27
N GLY A 15 6.18 -1.60 -24.24
CA GLY A 15 6.37 -2.02 -22.85
C GLY A 15 5.17 -2.78 -22.26
N ILE A 16 3.97 -2.54 -22.77
CA ILE A 16 2.72 -3.18 -22.35
C ILE A 16 2.54 -4.58 -22.93
N LEU A 17 3.11 -4.86 -24.11
CA LEU A 17 2.87 -6.09 -24.89
C LEU A 17 3.85 -7.23 -24.61
N SER A 18 4.89 -7.05 -23.79
CA SER A 18 5.78 -8.14 -23.40
C SER A 18 5.19 -8.92 -22.24
N ALA A 19 4.34 -9.91 -22.53
CA ALA A 19 3.90 -10.90 -21.55
C ALA A 19 5.06 -11.91 -21.34
N GLU A 20 5.71 -11.84 -20.20
CA GLU A 20 6.69 -12.81 -19.75
C GLU A 20 6.14 -13.62 -18.57
N TYR A 21 6.45 -14.92 -18.57
CA TYR A 21 5.98 -15.87 -17.57
C TYR A 21 6.70 -15.72 -16.22
N GLY A 22 5.95 -15.88 -15.11
CA GLY A 22 6.51 -16.27 -13.82
C GLY A 22 7.24 -15.20 -13.03
N HIS A 23 6.64 -14.00 -12.84
CA HIS A 23 7.27 -12.95 -12.04
C HIS A 23 6.72 -12.93 -10.61
N TYR A 24 7.52 -13.35 -9.64
CA TYR A 24 7.21 -13.34 -8.21
C TYR A 24 7.99 -12.24 -7.46
N GLY A 25 8.37 -11.17 -8.18
CA GLY A 25 9.28 -10.15 -7.69
C GLY A 25 8.74 -9.18 -6.63
N ASP A 26 7.50 -9.31 -6.15
CA ASP A 26 6.82 -8.24 -5.43
C ASP A 26 5.94 -8.69 -4.24
N ALA A 27 6.21 -9.84 -3.64
CA ALA A 27 5.47 -10.33 -2.48
C ALA A 27 5.51 -9.34 -1.29
N TYR A 28 6.60 -8.60 -1.13
CA TYR A 28 6.75 -7.56 -0.11
C TYR A 28 5.72 -6.42 -0.27
N ILE A 29 5.24 -6.13 -1.49
CA ILE A 29 4.19 -5.12 -1.72
C ILE A 29 2.84 -5.64 -1.23
N LEU A 30 2.50 -6.87 -1.57
CA LEU A 30 1.20 -7.46 -1.25
C LEU A 30 1.04 -7.69 0.26
N ALA A 31 2.07 -8.23 0.90
CA ALA A 31 2.08 -8.46 2.34
C ALA A 31 2.41 -7.21 3.15
N GLY A 32 3.09 -6.23 2.55
CA GLY A 32 3.62 -5.04 3.22
C GLY A 32 2.62 -3.92 3.47
N ARG A 33 1.34 -4.13 3.18
CA ARG A 33 0.31 -3.12 3.45
C ARG A 33 0.21 -2.80 4.93
N SER A 34 -0.09 -1.54 5.23
CA SER A 34 -0.27 -1.11 6.62
C SER A 34 -1.49 -1.76 7.26
N SER A 35 -1.44 -1.94 8.60
CA SER A 35 -2.56 -2.41 9.41
C SER A 35 -3.85 -1.65 9.08
N GLN A 36 -3.79 -0.33 8.89
CA GLN A 36 -4.94 0.50 8.52
C GLN A 36 -5.50 0.12 7.14
N SER A 37 -4.64 -0.11 6.14
CA SER A 37 -5.06 -0.54 4.81
C SER A 37 -5.73 -1.92 4.86
N VAL A 38 -5.08 -2.88 5.51
CA VAL A 38 -5.61 -4.25 5.64
C VAL A 38 -6.95 -4.24 6.34
N ALA A 39 -7.11 -3.47 7.44
CA ALA A 39 -8.39 -3.33 8.14
C ALA A 39 -9.53 -2.79 7.25
N MET A 40 -9.18 -2.08 6.19
CA MET A 40 -10.10 -1.55 5.18
C MET A 40 -10.12 -2.38 3.89
N GLY A 41 -9.89 -3.70 3.95
CA GLY A 41 -9.92 -4.60 2.80
C GLY A 41 -8.76 -4.36 1.82
N GLY A 42 -7.66 -3.76 2.26
CA GLY A 42 -6.52 -3.43 1.41
C GLY A 42 -6.69 -2.14 0.60
N THR A 43 -7.71 -1.31 0.87
CA THR A 43 -7.81 0.04 0.30
C THR A 43 -6.74 0.94 0.92
N GLY A 44 -6.20 1.86 0.15
CA GLY A 44 -5.12 2.73 0.62
C GLY A 44 -4.76 3.86 -0.34
N LEU A 45 -5.23 3.80 -1.60
CA LEU A 45 -4.88 4.78 -2.63
C LEU A 45 -5.30 6.21 -2.27
N THR A 46 -6.46 6.33 -1.62
CA THR A 46 -7.09 7.60 -1.28
C THR A 46 -7.31 7.79 0.22
N SER A 47 -7.20 6.71 1.01
CA SER A 47 -7.62 6.68 2.42
C SER A 47 -6.46 6.80 3.41
N LEU A 48 -5.23 6.45 3.03
CA LEU A 48 -4.06 6.48 3.90
C LEU A 48 -3.30 7.80 3.80
N ASN A 49 -2.68 8.18 4.91
CA ASN A 49 -1.83 9.36 5.03
C ASN A 49 -0.54 9.02 5.78
N GLY A 50 0.52 9.83 5.55
CA GLY A 50 1.82 9.66 6.20
C GLY A 50 2.61 8.47 5.64
N ILE A 51 3.58 7.99 6.41
CA ILE A 51 4.51 6.95 5.95
C ILE A 51 3.81 5.62 5.63
N THR A 52 2.67 5.36 6.24
CA THR A 52 1.87 4.14 5.99
C THR A 52 1.24 4.10 4.59
N SER A 53 1.16 5.23 3.90
CA SER A 53 0.58 5.33 2.56
C SER A 53 1.52 4.94 1.43
N VAL A 54 2.85 5.01 1.65
CA VAL A 54 3.84 4.95 0.56
C VAL A 54 3.83 3.65 -0.25
N ILE A 55 3.41 2.54 0.36
CA ILE A 55 3.25 1.26 -0.34
C ILE A 55 2.03 1.29 -1.26
N SER A 56 0.94 1.96 -0.85
CA SER A 56 -0.31 2.00 -1.61
C SER A 56 -0.35 3.15 -2.61
N ASN A 57 0.08 4.34 -2.18
CA ASN A 57 0.15 5.55 -3.00
C ASN A 57 1.10 6.57 -2.36
N PRO A 58 2.28 6.85 -2.92
CA PRO A 58 3.23 7.79 -2.36
C PRO A 58 2.68 9.22 -2.22
N ALA A 59 1.68 9.60 -3.00
CA ALA A 59 1.02 10.90 -2.86
C ALA A 59 0.38 11.10 -1.47
N GLY A 60 0.02 10.02 -0.77
CA GLY A 60 -0.56 10.10 0.57
C GLY A 60 0.44 10.50 1.66
N LEU A 61 1.74 10.44 1.40
CA LEU A 61 2.78 10.81 2.35
C LEU A 61 2.61 12.26 2.87
N ILE A 62 2.19 13.18 2.01
CA ILE A 62 1.97 14.60 2.36
C ILE A 62 0.71 14.81 3.24
N GLY A 63 -0.15 13.82 3.39
CA GLY A 63 -1.40 13.94 4.16
C GLY A 63 -1.20 14.18 5.66
N TYR A 64 0.00 13.93 6.18
CA TYR A 64 0.46 14.39 7.49
C TYR A 64 1.75 15.18 7.30
N ARG A 65 1.76 16.45 7.73
CA ARG A 65 2.94 17.32 7.69
C ARG A 65 3.75 17.26 8.98
N ASP A 66 3.50 16.27 9.83
CA ASP A 66 4.25 16.02 11.05
C ASP A 66 5.46 15.12 10.76
N LYS A 67 6.40 15.10 11.71
CA LYS A 67 7.39 14.03 11.78
C LYS A 67 6.69 12.78 12.28
N GLU A 68 6.98 11.64 11.68
CA GLU A 68 6.35 10.37 12.02
C GLU A 68 7.42 9.27 12.11
N ILE A 69 7.32 8.43 13.14
CA ILE A 69 7.98 7.12 13.20
C ILE A 69 6.89 6.08 13.22
N PHE A 70 7.08 5.02 12.47
CA PHE A 70 6.13 3.93 12.29
C PHE A 70 6.82 2.58 12.44
N THR A 71 6.16 1.65 13.10
CA THR A 71 6.54 0.23 13.09
C THR A 71 5.31 -0.65 13.01
N GLN A 72 5.45 -1.82 12.38
CA GLN A 72 4.38 -2.81 12.23
C GLN A 72 4.93 -4.21 12.27
N PHE A 73 4.16 -5.10 12.86
CA PHE A 73 4.32 -6.55 12.79
C PHE A 73 3.03 -7.18 12.25
N ASN A 74 3.18 -8.14 11.36
CA ASN A 74 2.09 -8.93 10.79
C ASN A 74 2.45 -10.41 10.81
N ASN A 75 1.60 -11.22 11.41
CA ASN A 75 1.61 -12.67 11.26
C ASN A 75 0.69 -13.04 10.11
N VAL A 76 1.27 -13.32 8.95
CA VAL A 76 0.54 -13.59 7.70
C VAL A 76 0.08 -15.04 7.69
N PHE A 77 -1.21 -15.28 8.00
CA PHE A 77 -1.89 -16.58 8.01
C PHE A 77 -1.23 -17.65 8.91
N GLY A 78 -0.37 -17.25 9.86
CA GLY A 78 0.44 -18.17 10.65
C GLY A 78 1.58 -18.85 9.89
N LEU A 79 1.83 -18.47 8.63
CA LEU A 79 2.81 -19.09 7.74
C LEU A 79 4.04 -18.21 7.50
N ALA A 80 3.86 -16.91 7.49
CA ALA A 80 4.90 -15.93 7.23
C ALA A 80 4.83 -14.78 8.23
N PHE A 81 5.89 -14.02 8.33
CA PHE A 81 5.91 -12.77 9.08
C PHE A 81 6.20 -11.59 8.15
N GLN A 82 5.67 -10.44 8.50
CA GLN A 82 5.99 -9.19 7.83
C GLN A 82 6.27 -8.12 8.88
N ASN A 83 7.36 -7.40 8.69
CA ASN A 83 7.75 -6.28 9.54
C ASN A 83 7.95 -5.03 8.70
N SER A 84 7.53 -3.89 9.22
CA SER A 84 7.80 -2.58 8.61
C SER A 84 8.32 -1.62 9.66
N ILE A 85 9.30 -0.81 9.26
CA ILE A 85 9.78 0.34 10.03
C ILE A 85 9.90 1.51 9.09
N GLY A 86 9.38 2.66 9.48
CA GLY A 86 9.40 3.85 8.64
C GLY A 86 9.53 5.15 9.43
N ILE A 87 10.01 6.16 8.74
CA ILE A 87 10.10 7.53 9.24
C ILE A 87 9.69 8.48 8.14
N SER A 88 9.01 9.56 8.49
CA SER A 88 8.77 10.68 7.59
C SER A 88 8.93 12.02 8.28
N MET A 89 9.25 13.06 7.49
CA MET A 89 9.43 14.40 7.99
C MET A 89 9.14 15.46 6.91
N PRO A 90 8.70 16.65 7.31
CA PRO A 90 8.57 17.78 6.38
C PRO A 90 9.94 18.28 5.93
N TYR A 91 10.04 18.65 4.65
CA TYR A 91 11.20 19.29 4.05
C TYR A 91 10.75 20.39 3.08
N GLY A 92 10.64 21.61 3.55
CA GLY A 92 10.03 22.73 2.83
C GLY A 92 8.57 22.42 2.49
N ASP A 93 8.21 22.54 1.20
CA ASP A 93 6.87 22.22 0.68
C ASP A 93 6.63 20.70 0.50
N TYR A 94 7.65 19.89 0.71
CA TYR A 94 7.60 18.46 0.52
C TYR A 94 7.47 17.72 1.84
N GLN A 95 6.97 16.50 1.77
CA GLN A 95 7.14 15.47 2.79
C GLN A 95 8.08 14.42 2.23
N ILE A 96 9.11 14.05 2.98
CA ILE A 96 10.04 12.97 2.62
C ILE A 96 9.89 11.83 3.60
N GLY A 97 10.16 10.61 3.16
CA GLY A 97 10.05 9.43 4.01
C GLY A 97 10.94 8.29 3.56
N ALA A 98 11.22 7.41 4.50
CA ALA A 98 11.90 6.14 4.27
C ALA A 98 11.14 5.03 4.99
N LEU A 99 10.85 3.93 4.29
CA LEU A 99 10.17 2.77 4.82
C LEU A 99 10.94 1.52 4.42
N VAL A 100 11.30 0.70 5.39
CA VAL A 100 11.78 -0.67 5.17
C VAL A 100 10.64 -1.61 5.43
N ASN A 101 10.36 -2.49 4.49
CA ASN A 101 9.39 -3.55 4.62
C ASN A 101 10.05 -4.90 4.33
N THR A 102 9.89 -5.86 5.23
CA THR A 102 10.47 -7.20 5.13
C THR A 102 9.38 -8.25 5.29
N VAL A 103 9.33 -9.19 4.39
CA VAL A 103 8.49 -10.38 4.46
C VAL A 103 9.39 -11.60 4.52
N GLY A 104 9.11 -12.54 5.40
CA GLY A 104 9.88 -13.76 5.54
C GLY A 104 8.99 -14.97 5.80
N VAL A 105 9.37 -16.10 5.22
CA VAL A 105 8.73 -17.38 5.43
C VAL A 105 9.80 -18.46 5.68
N GLN A 106 9.55 -19.31 6.65
CA GLN A 106 10.34 -20.51 6.86
C GLN A 106 9.73 -21.64 6.04
N LEU A 107 10.53 -22.23 5.17
CA LEU A 107 10.15 -23.33 4.31
C LEU A 107 10.91 -24.59 4.70
N TYR A 108 10.30 -25.75 4.44
CA TYR A 108 10.92 -27.04 4.65
C TYR A 108 11.43 -27.58 3.32
N ARG A 109 12.66 -28.10 3.31
CA ARG A 109 13.24 -28.70 2.12
C ARG A 109 12.49 -30.00 1.83
N ARG A 110 12.01 -30.12 0.61
CA ARG A 110 11.33 -31.33 0.15
C ARG A 110 12.34 -32.45 -0.04
N ASP A 111 12.11 -33.58 0.61
CA ASP A 111 12.89 -34.76 0.41
C ASP A 111 12.57 -35.44 -0.94
N ASP A 112 13.59 -35.86 -1.69
CA ASP A 112 13.41 -36.50 -3.00
C ASP A 112 12.61 -37.81 -2.93
N ILE A 113 12.59 -38.45 -1.75
CA ILE A 113 11.80 -39.64 -1.46
C ILE A 113 10.31 -39.42 -1.79
N ILE A 114 9.78 -38.23 -1.59
CA ILE A 114 8.38 -37.91 -1.90
C ILE A 114 8.05 -38.08 -3.40
N ASN A 115 9.04 -37.91 -4.27
CA ASN A 115 8.85 -38.07 -5.71
C ASN A 115 8.60 -39.51 -6.12
N GLY A 116 9.07 -40.50 -5.33
CA GLY A 116 8.84 -41.93 -5.55
C GLY A 116 7.48 -42.43 -5.03
N ILE A 117 6.76 -41.65 -4.22
CA ILE A 117 5.46 -42.05 -3.66
C ILE A 117 4.36 -41.67 -4.65
N SER A 118 3.68 -42.69 -5.22
CA SER A 118 2.63 -42.45 -6.22
C SER A 118 1.29 -42.01 -5.63
N SER A 119 0.94 -42.49 -4.43
CA SER A 119 -0.30 -42.15 -3.73
C SER A 119 -0.25 -40.78 -3.08
N ILE A 120 -1.28 -39.95 -3.29
CA ILE A 120 -1.39 -38.63 -2.68
C ILE A 120 -1.58 -38.70 -1.15
N ASN A 121 -2.24 -39.72 -0.66
CA ASN A 121 -2.45 -39.95 0.77
C ASN A 121 -1.16 -40.36 1.45
N ASP A 122 -0.39 -41.28 0.86
CA ASP A 122 0.89 -41.72 1.39
C ASP A 122 1.91 -40.57 1.39
N ARG A 123 1.85 -39.65 0.39
CA ARG A 123 2.63 -38.43 0.40
C ARG A 123 2.28 -37.50 1.57
N ARG A 124 0.98 -37.37 1.87
CA ARG A 124 0.52 -36.56 3.01
C ARG A 124 0.94 -37.16 4.34
N ASP A 125 0.85 -38.44 4.49
CA ASP A 125 1.25 -39.15 5.70
C ASP A 125 2.77 -39.09 5.87
N TYR A 126 3.53 -39.31 4.81
CA TYR A 126 4.98 -39.13 4.81
C TYR A 126 5.38 -37.68 5.20
N VAL A 127 4.72 -36.67 4.65
CA VAL A 127 5.01 -35.25 5.01
C VAL A 127 4.65 -34.95 6.46
N ARG A 128 3.62 -35.59 7.03
CA ARG A 128 3.26 -35.44 8.45
C ARG A 128 4.26 -36.08 9.40
N GLU A 129 4.80 -37.21 9.01
CA GLU A 129 5.71 -38.01 9.83
C GLU A 129 7.16 -37.60 9.69
N PHE A 130 7.55 -37.21 8.48
CA PHE A 130 8.91 -36.78 8.11
C PHE A 130 8.92 -35.37 7.55
N LEU A 131 8.32 -34.39 8.25
CA LEU A 131 8.58 -32.99 7.99
C LEU A 131 10.09 -32.78 8.04
N GLY A 132 10.67 -32.54 6.86
CA GLY A 132 12.10 -32.52 6.63
C GLY A 132 12.83 -31.73 7.72
N THR A 133 13.87 -32.31 8.25
CA THR A 133 14.70 -31.71 9.30
C THR A 133 15.45 -30.48 8.80
N GLU A 134 15.55 -30.31 7.48
CA GLU A 134 16.22 -29.17 6.87
C GLU A 134 15.22 -28.05 6.53
N THR A 135 15.44 -26.90 7.12
CA THR A 135 14.66 -25.69 6.84
C THR A 135 15.51 -24.66 6.10
N PHE A 136 14.88 -23.87 5.26
CA PHE A 136 15.47 -22.69 4.66
C PHE A 136 14.53 -21.49 4.75
N TYR A 137 15.07 -20.31 4.59
CA TYR A 137 14.29 -19.07 4.66
C TYR A 137 14.20 -18.44 3.28
N ASP A 138 12.97 -18.02 2.94
CA ASP A 138 12.69 -17.07 1.88
C ASP A 138 12.41 -15.72 2.53
N MET A 139 13.18 -14.70 2.15
CA MET A 139 13.07 -13.36 2.70
C MET A 139 13.13 -12.32 1.59
N GLU A 140 12.13 -11.48 1.54
CA GLU A 140 12.08 -10.32 0.67
C GLU A 140 12.05 -9.03 1.49
N SER A 141 12.93 -8.10 1.18
CA SER A 141 12.99 -6.79 1.82
C SER A 141 12.99 -5.69 0.78
N ALA A 142 12.31 -4.60 1.08
CA ALA A 142 12.36 -3.40 0.24
C ALA A 142 12.56 -2.15 1.10
N LEU A 143 13.48 -1.31 0.69
CA LEU A 143 13.63 0.07 1.17
C LEU A 143 12.94 0.99 0.17
N LEU A 144 11.94 1.73 0.62
CA LEU A 144 11.25 2.77 -0.15
C LEU A 144 11.71 4.14 0.34
N LEU A 145 12.32 4.91 -0.55
CA LEU A 145 12.61 6.33 -0.33
C LEU A 145 11.54 7.14 -1.06
N SER A 146 10.79 7.94 -0.31
CA SER A 146 9.55 8.55 -0.78
C SER A 146 9.60 10.06 -0.67
N ILE A 147 9.00 10.74 -1.65
CA ILE A 147 8.79 12.19 -1.65
C ILE A 147 7.38 12.50 -2.13
N ALA A 148 6.73 13.47 -1.49
CA ALA A 148 5.41 13.94 -1.92
C ALA A 148 5.25 15.44 -1.72
N ARG A 149 4.34 16.04 -2.52
CA ARG A 149 3.96 17.44 -2.44
C ARG A 149 2.46 17.60 -2.66
N GLU A 150 1.90 18.67 -2.09
CA GLU A 150 0.54 19.11 -2.35
C GLU A 150 0.53 20.47 -3.04
N THR A 151 -0.33 20.63 -4.03
CA THR A 151 -0.56 21.90 -4.73
C THR A 151 -2.05 22.20 -4.76
N PRO A 152 -2.51 23.32 -4.18
CA PRO A 152 -3.89 23.76 -4.33
C PRO A 152 -4.09 24.38 -5.71
N VAL A 153 -5.18 23.99 -6.40
CA VAL A 153 -5.56 24.50 -7.71
C VAL A 153 -6.95 25.10 -7.63
N ASN A 154 -7.03 26.41 -7.93
CA ASN A 154 -8.29 27.13 -7.97
C ASN A 154 -9.00 26.86 -9.30
N ILE A 155 -10.16 26.22 -9.25
CA ILE A 155 -11.03 25.99 -10.41
C ILE A 155 -12.08 27.10 -10.46
N LYS A 156 -12.26 27.69 -11.65
CA LYS A 156 -13.29 28.71 -11.95
C LYS A 156 -14.21 28.16 -13.03
N LEU A 157 -15.48 27.95 -12.73
CA LEU A 157 -16.47 27.39 -13.66
C LEU A 157 -17.18 28.46 -14.52
N GLY A 158 -16.50 29.55 -14.81
CA GLY A 158 -16.98 30.55 -15.78
C GLY A 158 -17.92 31.66 -15.23
N TRP A 159 -18.52 31.48 -14.09
CA TRP A 159 -19.35 32.49 -13.40
C TRP A 159 -18.58 33.06 -12.21
N SER A 160 -18.76 34.33 -11.89
CA SER A 160 -17.94 35.07 -10.92
C SER A 160 -17.93 34.50 -9.49
N TYR A 161 -18.85 33.62 -9.16
CA TYR A 161 -19.06 33.07 -7.82
C TYR A 161 -18.69 31.59 -7.69
N ASP A 162 -18.49 30.87 -8.80
CA ASP A 162 -18.22 29.44 -8.79
C ASP A 162 -16.72 29.18 -8.74
N ARG A 163 -16.15 29.27 -7.53
CA ARG A 163 -14.74 28.97 -7.27
C ARG A 163 -14.65 27.90 -6.20
N PHE A 164 -13.86 26.86 -6.46
CA PHE A 164 -13.48 25.87 -5.46
C PHE A 164 -12.03 25.49 -5.61
N VAL A 165 -11.44 24.96 -4.54
CA VAL A 165 -10.03 24.60 -4.49
C VAL A 165 -9.91 23.08 -4.49
N ILE A 166 -9.33 22.51 -5.55
CA ILE A 166 -8.91 21.12 -5.57
C ILE A 166 -7.49 21.05 -5.05
N ARG A 167 -7.23 20.17 -4.07
CA ARG A 167 -5.88 19.87 -3.61
C ARG A 167 -5.34 18.67 -4.39
N ILE A 168 -4.26 18.88 -5.13
CA ILE A 168 -3.58 17.83 -5.89
C ILE A 168 -2.35 17.42 -5.09
N GLN A 169 -2.33 16.17 -4.64
CA GLN A 169 -1.20 15.53 -3.99
C GLN A 169 -0.53 14.60 -4.99
N TYR A 170 0.78 14.67 -5.07
CA TYR A 170 1.56 13.78 -5.93
C TYR A 170 2.85 13.37 -5.25
N GLY A 171 3.32 12.17 -5.57
CA GLY A 171 4.51 11.61 -4.93
C GLY A 171 5.13 10.51 -5.75
N ALA A 172 6.33 10.14 -5.34
CA ALA A 172 7.10 9.08 -5.96
C ALA A 172 7.89 8.29 -4.91
N ASN A 173 8.14 7.01 -5.19
CA ASN A 173 9.04 6.14 -4.44
C ASN A 173 10.20 5.72 -5.33
N LEU A 174 11.41 5.75 -4.78
CA LEU A 174 12.53 4.97 -5.25
C LEU A 174 12.64 3.74 -4.37
N LYS A 175 12.65 2.54 -4.97
CA LYS A 175 12.70 1.26 -4.28
C LYS A 175 14.03 0.57 -4.48
N PHE A 176 14.58 0.02 -3.40
CA PHE A 176 15.69 -0.92 -3.41
C PHE A 176 15.20 -2.24 -2.85
N ILE A 177 15.32 -3.31 -3.62
CA ILE A 177 14.76 -4.63 -3.32
C ILE A 177 15.92 -5.58 -3.03
N TYR A 178 15.83 -6.31 -1.92
CA TYR A 178 16.74 -7.38 -1.56
C TYR A 178 15.93 -8.66 -1.35
N LYS A 179 16.37 -9.74 -2.00
CA LYS A 179 15.78 -11.07 -1.82
C LYS A 179 16.86 -12.06 -1.41
N ARG A 180 16.46 -13.01 -0.57
CA ARG A 180 17.27 -14.13 -0.18
C ARG A 180 16.42 -15.40 -0.17
N LEU A 181 16.80 -16.38 -0.95
CA LEU A 181 16.16 -17.68 -1.06
C LEU A 181 17.23 -18.78 -0.97
N ASP A 182 17.16 -19.62 0.06
CA ASP A 182 18.03 -20.81 0.22
C ASP A 182 19.53 -20.53 -0.06
N GLY A 183 20.08 -19.49 0.57
CA GLY A 183 21.49 -19.11 0.40
C GLY A 183 21.80 -18.29 -0.86
N HIS A 184 20.89 -18.17 -1.80
CA HIS A 184 21.01 -17.28 -2.96
C HIS A 184 20.46 -15.90 -2.62
N SER A 185 21.07 -14.86 -3.18
CA SER A 185 20.65 -13.47 -2.96
C SER A 185 20.45 -12.75 -4.27
N ALA A 186 19.53 -11.79 -4.28
CA ALA A 186 19.27 -10.93 -5.41
C ALA A 186 19.09 -9.47 -4.97
N LEU A 187 19.43 -8.54 -5.85
CA LEU A 187 19.20 -7.12 -5.68
C LEU A 187 18.38 -6.56 -6.84
N GLY A 188 17.53 -5.62 -6.52
CA GLY A 188 16.71 -4.94 -7.50
C GLY A 188 16.45 -3.48 -7.16
N ALA A 189 15.95 -2.75 -8.14
CA ALA A 189 15.51 -1.37 -7.96
C ALA A 189 14.22 -1.11 -8.76
N GLY A 190 13.42 -0.17 -8.30
CA GLY A 190 12.16 0.18 -8.96
C GLY A 190 11.69 1.58 -8.61
N LEU A 191 10.70 2.05 -9.35
CA LEU A 191 10.06 3.34 -9.18
C LEU A 191 8.54 3.18 -9.13
N ASP A 192 7.90 3.93 -8.23
CA ASP A 192 6.46 4.13 -8.21
C ASP A 192 6.13 5.60 -8.33
N ALA A 193 4.97 5.92 -8.88
CA ALA A 193 4.45 7.27 -8.95
C ALA A 193 2.96 7.29 -8.64
N GLY A 194 2.52 8.25 -7.85
CA GLY A 194 1.13 8.37 -7.46
C GLY A 194 0.62 9.79 -7.48
N VAL A 195 -0.68 9.91 -7.68
CA VAL A 195 -1.41 11.18 -7.60
C VAL A 195 -2.73 10.98 -6.87
N ARG A 196 -3.15 12.01 -6.14
CA ARG A 196 -4.44 12.05 -5.45
C ARG A 196 -5.06 13.44 -5.59
N PHE A 197 -6.34 13.47 -5.93
CA PHE A 197 -7.14 14.68 -6.04
C PHE A 197 -8.12 14.71 -4.86
N MET A 198 -8.09 15.78 -4.08
CA MET A 198 -9.05 16.00 -2.99
C MET A 198 -10.00 17.11 -3.40
N ILE A 199 -11.27 16.75 -3.56
CA ILE A 199 -12.33 17.58 -4.14
C ILE A 199 -13.32 17.91 -3.04
N PRO A 200 -13.55 19.19 -2.69
CA PRO A 200 -14.53 19.58 -1.68
C PRO A 200 -15.96 19.33 -2.21
N GLY A 201 -16.61 18.27 -1.73
CA GLY A 201 -17.90 17.84 -2.25
C GLY A 201 -19.02 18.86 -2.00
N ASN A 202 -18.97 19.56 -0.86
CA ASN A 202 -19.95 20.59 -0.53
C ASN A 202 -19.91 21.79 -1.50
N GLU A 203 -18.71 22.15 -2.00
CA GLU A 203 -18.55 23.26 -2.93
C GLU A 203 -18.91 22.86 -4.37
N VAL A 204 -18.48 21.66 -4.80
CA VAL A 204 -18.67 21.18 -6.17
C VAL A 204 -20.14 20.79 -6.45
N PHE A 205 -20.78 20.13 -5.49
CA PHE A 205 -22.17 19.62 -5.67
C PHE A 205 -23.23 20.51 -5.01
N TYR A 206 -22.84 21.63 -4.38
CA TYR A 206 -23.73 22.54 -3.67
C TYR A 206 -24.59 21.87 -2.57
N ILE A 207 -24.08 20.76 -2.01
CA ILE A 207 -24.73 20.02 -0.92
C ILE A 207 -24.02 20.37 0.39
N LYS A 208 -24.61 21.26 1.22
CA LYS A 208 -24.02 21.82 2.46
C LYS A 208 -23.41 20.80 3.43
N ARG A 209 -23.83 19.54 3.39
CA ARG A 209 -23.37 18.49 4.30
C ARG A 209 -22.53 17.42 3.62
N MET A 210 -22.29 17.54 2.34
CA MET A 210 -21.46 16.60 1.61
C MET A 210 -20.00 16.74 2.03
N GLY A 211 -19.37 15.64 2.25
CA GLY A 211 -17.96 15.56 2.58
C GLY A 211 -17.07 15.58 1.34
N ASP A 212 -15.77 15.48 1.56
CA ASP A 212 -14.76 15.54 0.49
C ASP A 212 -14.69 14.22 -0.27
N ILE A 213 -14.50 14.31 -1.59
CA ILE A 213 -14.24 13.16 -2.45
C ILE A 213 -12.74 13.14 -2.77
N SER A 214 -12.12 11.97 -2.62
CA SER A 214 -10.75 11.74 -3.04
C SER A 214 -10.71 10.77 -4.21
N LEU A 215 -9.97 11.13 -5.27
CA LEU A 215 -9.65 10.25 -6.38
C LEU A 215 -8.15 9.97 -6.35
N GLY A 216 -7.73 8.73 -6.52
CA GLY A 216 -6.32 8.34 -6.49
C GLY A 216 -5.95 7.45 -7.65
N LEU A 217 -4.74 7.67 -8.17
CA LEU A 217 -4.09 6.78 -9.11
C LEU A 217 -2.67 6.49 -8.59
N ASN A 218 -2.26 5.25 -8.71
CA ASN A 218 -0.89 4.83 -8.40
C ASN A 218 -0.36 3.89 -9.48
N MET A 219 0.82 4.17 -9.98
CA MET A 219 1.55 3.31 -10.89
C MET A 219 2.70 2.68 -10.12
N GLU A 220 2.59 1.38 -9.84
CA GLU A 220 3.63 0.58 -9.21
C GLU A 220 4.55 -0.01 -10.27
N ASN A 221 5.85 -0.06 -9.96
CA ASN A 221 6.88 -0.58 -10.87
C ASN A 221 6.81 0.08 -12.26
N PHE A 222 6.80 1.42 -12.28
CA PHE A 222 6.67 2.26 -13.48
C PHE A 222 7.66 1.89 -14.61
N ILE A 223 8.88 1.49 -14.22
CA ILE A 223 9.86 0.88 -15.11
C ILE A 223 10.06 -0.52 -14.53
N LYS A 224 9.50 -1.57 -15.15
CA LYS A 224 9.62 -2.97 -14.67
C LYS A 224 10.82 -3.13 -13.74
N SER A 225 10.57 -3.35 -12.45
CA SER A 225 11.64 -3.36 -11.44
C SER A 225 12.48 -4.63 -11.58
N PRO A 226 13.67 -4.59 -12.18
CA PRO A 226 14.52 -5.77 -12.33
C PRO A 226 15.10 -6.17 -10.97
N VAL A 227 15.15 -7.48 -10.72
CA VAL A 227 15.79 -8.10 -9.56
C VAL A 227 16.77 -9.15 -10.08
N VAL A 228 18.05 -8.89 -9.90
CA VAL A 228 19.15 -9.69 -10.46
C VAL A 228 19.71 -10.62 -9.36
N TRP A 229 19.73 -11.92 -9.64
CA TRP A 229 20.31 -12.94 -8.78
C TRP A 229 21.83 -13.04 -8.95
N PHE A 230 22.59 -13.06 -7.83
CA PHE A 230 24.06 -12.98 -7.90
C PHE A 230 24.75 -14.24 -8.48
N ASN A 231 24.18 -15.40 -8.27
CA ASN A 231 24.78 -16.66 -8.71
C ASN A 231 24.00 -17.36 -9.82
N ASN A 232 23.15 -16.63 -10.52
CA ASN A 232 22.28 -17.17 -11.56
C ASN A 232 22.07 -16.08 -12.63
N PRO A 233 22.13 -16.39 -13.92
CA PRO A 233 21.81 -15.43 -14.98
C PRO A 233 20.34 -15.00 -15.04
N TYR A 234 19.53 -15.49 -14.12
CA TYR A 234 18.10 -15.22 -14.06
C TYR A 234 17.81 -13.82 -13.52
N VAL A 235 16.86 -13.12 -14.12
CA VAL A 235 16.40 -11.81 -13.70
C VAL A 235 14.88 -11.87 -13.46
N ASP A 236 14.46 -11.63 -12.24
CA ASP A 236 13.05 -11.41 -11.90
C ASP A 236 12.64 -9.99 -12.23
N TYR A 237 11.33 -9.78 -12.44
CA TYR A 237 10.79 -8.46 -12.66
C TYR A 237 9.57 -8.22 -11.76
N GLY A 238 9.53 -7.07 -11.10
CA GLY A 238 8.31 -6.55 -10.51
C GLY A 238 7.35 -6.11 -11.60
N ASN A 239 6.09 -6.59 -11.55
CA ASN A 239 5.09 -6.27 -12.56
C ASN A 239 4.64 -4.81 -12.47
N MET A 240 4.52 -4.14 -13.61
CA MET A 240 3.88 -2.85 -13.70
C MET A 240 2.37 -2.99 -13.42
N ARG A 241 1.87 -2.20 -12.49
CA ARG A 241 0.45 -2.13 -12.13
C ARG A 241 -0.02 -0.69 -12.06
N LEU A 242 -1.18 -0.42 -12.63
CA LEU A 242 -1.90 0.84 -12.46
C LEU A 242 -3.13 0.58 -11.60
N LEU A 243 -3.19 1.24 -10.46
CA LEU A 243 -4.29 1.14 -9.52
C LEU A 243 -5.08 2.45 -9.52
N GLY A 244 -6.38 2.36 -9.36
CA GLY A 244 -7.29 3.48 -9.22
C GLY A 244 -8.16 3.34 -7.99
N GLY A 245 -8.50 4.45 -7.37
CA GLY A 245 -9.35 4.44 -6.18
C GLY A 245 -10.17 5.71 -6.03
N ILE A 246 -11.27 5.55 -5.30
CA ILE A 246 -12.15 6.64 -4.88
C ILE A 246 -12.46 6.51 -3.40
N ALA A 247 -12.52 7.64 -2.67
CA ALA A 247 -13.04 7.65 -1.32
C ALA A 247 -13.94 8.87 -1.09
N LEU A 248 -14.93 8.67 -0.21
CA LEU A 248 -15.77 9.71 0.35
C LEU A 248 -15.42 9.88 1.84
N HIS A 249 -15.07 11.10 2.24
CA HIS A 249 -14.76 11.49 3.61
C HIS A 249 -15.92 12.30 4.14
N GLN A 250 -16.88 11.66 4.81
CA GLN A 250 -18.11 12.27 5.25
C GLN A 250 -18.08 12.66 6.74
N PRO A 251 -18.03 13.96 7.08
CA PRO A 251 -18.14 14.40 8.47
C PRO A 251 -19.57 14.20 8.99
N VAL A 252 -19.71 13.65 10.19
CA VAL A 252 -20.96 13.43 10.91
C VAL A 252 -20.96 14.32 12.16
N LYS A 253 -21.31 15.59 11.99
CA LYS A 253 -21.21 16.64 13.04
C LYS A 253 -21.94 16.28 14.32
N ALA A 254 -23.10 15.62 14.22
CA ALA A 254 -23.92 15.24 15.38
C ALA A 254 -23.19 14.27 16.34
N LEU A 255 -22.25 13.48 15.83
CA LEU A 255 -21.47 12.51 16.60
C LEU A 255 -20.01 12.94 16.80
N SER A 256 -19.63 14.15 16.39
CA SER A 256 -18.23 14.59 16.33
C SER A 256 -17.33 13.51 15.71
N SER A 257 -17.77 12.94 14.60
CA SER A 257 -17.16 11.78 13.96
C SER A 257 -17.04 11.99 12.44
N GLU A 258 -16.25 11.13 11.79
CA GLU A 258 -16.09 11.07 10.34
C GLU A 258 -16.29 9.63 9.89
N VAL A 259 -17.04 9.44 8.82
CA VAL A 259 -17.17 8.14 8.14
C VAL A 259 -16.45 8.23 6.80
N ARG A 260 -15.63 7.26 6.50
CA ARG A 260 -14.89 7.16 5.24
C ARG A 260 -15.24 5.87 4.53
N PHE A 261 -15.66 5.99 3.27
CA PHE A 261 -15.84 4.88 2.35
C PHE A 261 -14.73 4.94 1.31
N ALA A 262 -14.12 3.80 1.02
CA ALA A 262 -13.07 3.71 0.01
C ALA A 262 -13.31 2.49 -0.89
N LEU A 263 -13.05 2.68 -2.19
CA LEU A 263 -13.03 1.64 -3.22
C LEU A 263 -11.73 1.77 -4.00
N ASP A 264 -10.95 0.72 -4.05
CA ASP A 264 -9.72 0.63 -4.83
C ASP A 264 -9.79 -0.58 -5.77
N GLY A 265 -9.09 -0.50 -6.90
CA GLY A 265 -9.02 -1.62 -7.83
C GLY A 265 -7.86 -1.49 -8.81
N TYR A 266 -7.57 -2.57 -9.52
CA TYR A 266 -6.61 -2.55 -10.62
C TYR A 266 -7.28 -1.96 -11.87
N VAL A 267 -6.70 -0.91 -12.43
CA VAL A 267 -7.05 -0.37 -13.75
C VAL A 267 -6.33 -1.17 -14.83
N PHE A 268 -5.07 -1.54 -14.55
CA PHE A 268 -4.22 -2.34 -15.42
C PHE A 268 -3.21 -3.14 -14.60
N GLU A 269 -3.02 -4.40 -14.97
CA GLU A 269 -1.96 -5.27 -14.47
C GLU A 269 -1.31 -5.98 -15.65
N SER A 270 0.02 -6.05 -15.69
CA SER A 270 0.76 -6.70 -16.78
C SER A 270 0.68 -8.23 -16.77
N ARG A 271 0.04 -8.83 -15.77
CA ARG A 271 -0.29 -10.26 -15.73
C ARG A 271 -1.58 -10.50 -16.47
N PHE A 272 -1.62 -11.62 -17.19
CA PHE A 272 -2.71 -12.01 -18.10
C PHE A 272 -4.04 -12.39 -17.41
N PHE A 273 -4.23 -12.10 -16.13
CA PHE A 273 -5.50 -12.35 -15.46
C PHE A 273 -6.17 -11.04 -15.07
N PRO A 274 -7.40 -10.79 -15.58
CA PRO A 274 -8.22 -9.69 -15.13
C PRO A 274 -8.78 -9.99 -13.73
N TYR A 275 -7.92 -10.12 -12.74
CA TYR A 275 -8.38 -9.97 -11.38
C TYR A 275 -8.57 -8.48 -11.13
N SER A 276 -9.73 -8.00 -11.51
CA SER A 276 -10.30 -6.76 -11.02
C SER A 276 -10.59 -6.91 -9.53
N GLY A 277 -9.54 -7.03 -8.72
CA GLY A 277 -9.65 -7.11 -7.28
C GLY A 277 -10.18 -5.79 -6.74
N ILE A 278 -11.50 -5.60 -6.82
CA ILE A 278 -12.16 -4.48 -6.16
C ILE A 278 -12.05 -4.71 -4.67
N ARG A 279 -11.53 -3.71 -3.97
CA ARG A 279 -11.37 -3.66 -2.54
C ARG A 279 -12.33 -2.62 -1.99
N PHE A 280 -12.98 -2.97 -0.91
CA PHE A 280 -13.89 -2.08 -0.22
C PHE A 280 -13.42 -1.84 1.21
N GLY A 281 -13.44 -0.58 1.64
CA GLY A 281 -13.11 -0.17 2.99
C GLY A 281 -14.12 0.80 3.57
N LEU A 282 -14.41 0.60 4.85
CA LEU A 282 -15.21 1.48 5.68
C LEU A 282 -14.42 1.82 6.94
N GLN A 283 -14.30 3.09 7.26
CA GLN A 283 -13.73 3.57 8.50
C GLN A 283 -14.72 4.51 9.19
N TRP A 284 -14.92 4.30 10.47
CA TRP A 284 -15.59 5.22 11.35
C TRP A 284 -14.60 5.77 12.37
N LYS A 285 -14.33 7.07 12.29
CA LYS A 285 -13.44 7.81 13.17
C LYS A 285 -14.26 8.58 14.18
N VAL A 286 -14.07 8.29 15.45
CA VAL A 286 -14.82 8.89 16.57
C VAL A 286 -13.92 9.84 17.33
N LYS A 287 -14.29 11.14 17.40
CA LYS A 287 -13.62 12.18 18.22
C LYS A 287 -12.08 12.20 18.09
N ASP A 288 -11.53 11.91 16.94
CA ASP A 288 -10.09 11.86 16.70
C ASP A 288 -9.25 10.88 17.55
N PHE A 289 -9.86 10.09 18.43
CA PHE A 289 -9.12 9.16 19.27
C PHE A 289 -9.35 7.68 18.93
N LEU A 290 -10.51 7.32 18.36
CA LEU A 290 -10.87 5.94 18.04
C LEU A 290 -11.22 5.81 16.57
N ASP A 291 -10.58 4.87 15.91
CA ASP A 291 -10.89 4.42 14.55
C ASP A 291 -11.45 2.99 14.60
N ILE A 292 -12.59 2.75 13.99
CA ILE A 292 -13.14 1.40 13.75
C ILE A 292 -13.17 1.18 12.24
N ARG A 293 -12.68 0.03 11.78
CA ARG A 293 -12.52 -0.26 10.35
C ARG A 293 -13.07 -1.61 10.00
N PHE A 294 -13.68 -1.69 8.83
CA PHE A 294 -14.12 -2.92 8.18
C PHE A 294 -13.72 -2.87 6.72
N GLY A 295 -13.47 -4.03 6.16
CA GLY A 295 -13.13 -4.12 4.77
C GLY A 295 -13.31 -5.50 4.20
N LYS A 296 -13.29 -5.54 2.87
CA LYS A 296 -13.34 -6.77 2.08
C LYS A 296 -12.51 -6.60 0.84
N ASP A 297 -11.69 -7.58 0.53
CA ASP A 297 -11.14 -7.84 -0.79
C ASP A 297 -11.77 -9.11 -1.38
N LEU A 298 -11.23 -9.62 -2.50
CA LEU A 298 -11.80 -10.80 -3.16
C LEU A 298 -11.79 -12.05 -2.27
N SER A 299 -10.75 -12.22 -1.46
CA SER A 299 -10.44 -13.46 -0.75
C SER A 299 -10.57 -13.34 0.76
N SER A 300 -10.67 -12.13 1.31
CA SER A 300 -10.65 -11.93 2.76
C SER A 300 -11.65 -10.90 3.25
N VAL A 301 -12.10 -11.10 4.47
CA VAL A 301 -12.86 -10.13 5.26
C VAL A 301 -11.97 -9.62 6.36
N THR A 302 -11.98 -8.32 6.59
CA THR A 302 -11.06 -7.67 7.51
C THR A 302 -11.79 -6.75 8.47
N GLY A 303 -11.21 -6.58 9.65
CA GLY A 303 -11.67 -5.62 10.62
C GLY A 303 -10.51 -5.12 11.47
N GLY A 304 -10.66 -3.95 12.05
CA GLY A 304 -9.60 -3.40 12.90
C GLY A 304 -10.05 -2.21 13.71
N ALA A 305 -9.25 -1.91 14.72
CA ALA A 305 -9.43 -0.73 15.58
C ALA A 305 -8.10 0.01 15.72
N GLY A 306 -8.18 1.33 15.85
CA GLY A 306 -7.04 2.19 16.12
C GLY A 306 -7.33 3.15 17.27
N LEU A 307 -6.37 3.32 18.16
CA LEU A 307 -6.42 4.29 19.24
C LEU A 307 -5.34 5.34 19.02
N LYS A 308 -5.72 6.61 19.12
CA LYS A 308 -4.82 7.76 19.03
C LYS A 308 -4.80 8.50 20.36
N LEU A 309 -3.68 8.50 21.01
CA LEU A 309 -3.49 9.05 22.35
C LEU A 309 -2.48 10.19 22.34
N PRO A 310 -2.72 11.29 23.06
CA PRO A 310 -1.69 12.29 23.28
C PRO A 310 -0.60 11.69 24.20
N VAL A 311 0.66 11.75 23.79
CA VAL A 311 1.80 11.23 24.56
C VAL A 311 2.94 12.23 24.45
N MET A 312 3.43 12.73 25.59
CA MET A 312 4.48 13.74 25.65
C MET A 312 4.13 14.95 24.76
N ASN A 313 5.04 15.33 23.84
CA ASN A 313 4.87 16.45 22.91
C ASN A 313 4.33 16.00 21.53
N GLY A 314 3.65 14.85 21.48
CA GLY A 314 3.16 14.27 20.23
C GLY A 314 1.89 13.45 20.43
N LYS A 315 1.60 12.64 19.43
CA LYS A 315 0.45 11.73 19.40
C LYS A 315 0.94 10.34 19.05
N MET A 316 0.56 9.36 19.85
CA MET A 316 0.80 7.94 19.59
C MET A 316 -0.45 7.30 19.03
N LYS A 317 -0.33 6.52 17.98
CA LYS A 317 -1.42 5.74 17.40
C LYS A 317 -1.05 4.27 17.41
N ILE A 318 -1.96 3.46 17.94
CA ILE A 318 -1.85 2.01 17.97
C ILE A 318 -3.01 1.47 17.14
N ASP A 319 -2.71 0.67 16.13
CA ASP A 319 -3.71 -0.01 15.30
C ASP A 319 -3.56 -1.52 15.45
N TYR A 320 -4.70 -2.21 15.59
CA TYR A 320 -4.78 -3.67 15.52
C TYR A 320 -5.76 -4.06 14.43
N THR A 321 -5.40 -5.08 13.66
CA THR A 321 -6.19 -5.60 12.54
C THR A 321 -6.21 -7.10 12.57
N ILE A 322 -7.36 -7.65 12.25
CA ILE A 322 -7.60 -9.07 12.02
C ILE A 322 -8.08 -9.24 10.58
N GLN A 323 -7.52 -10.22 9.89
CA GLN A 323 -7.90 -10.60 8.54
C GLN A 323 -8.25 -12.09 8.51
N TYR A 324 -9.45 -12.39 8.05
CA TYR A 324 -9.89 -13.76 7.81
C TYR A 324 -9.70 -14.13 6.33
N HIS A 325 -9.00 -15.20 6.08
CA HIS A 325 -8.80 -15.80 4.78
C HIS A 325 -9.07 -17.31 4.85
N GLU A 326 -9.40 -17.95 3.74
CA GLU A 326 -9.67 -19.40 3.70
C GLU A 326 -8.50 -20.24 4.24
N ILE A 327 -7.27 -19.75 4.10
CA ILE A 327 -6.09 -20.44 4.62
C ILE A 327 -6.05 -20.37 6.15
N ASN A 328 -6.10 -19.16 6.72
CA ASN A 328 -6.05 -18.94 8.18
C ASN A 328 -6.26 -17.45 8.48
N TRP A 329 -6.21 -17.11 9.78
CA TRP A 329 -6.23 -15.74 10.27
C TRP A 329 -4.87 -15.07 10.18
N SER A 330 -4.87 -13.76 9.90
CA SER A 330 -3.70 -12.88 10.05
C SER A 330 -3.98 -11.86 11.12
N HIS A 331 -2.94 -11.51 11.87
CA HIS A 331 -2.98 -10.53 12.94
C HIS A 331 -1.91 -9.48 12.71
N LEU A 332 -2.33 -8.20 12.62
CA LEU A 332 -1.44 -7.07 12.41
C LEU A 332 -1.53 -6.12 13.60
N ILE A 333 -0.39 -5.70 14.08
CA ILE A 333 -0.28 -4.63 15.06
C ILE A 333 0.67 -3.57 14.53
N SER A 334 0.31 -2.30 14.66
CA SER A 334 1.19 -1.20 14.28
C SER A 334 1.18 -0.08 15.31
N LEU A 335 2.29 0.63 15.38
CA LEU A 335 2.52 1.77 16.23
C LEU A 335 3.06 2.92 15.37
N SER A 336 2.42 4.08 15.48
CA SER A 336 2.92 5.34 14.92
C SER A 336 3.08 6.37 16.03
N TYR A 337 4.13 7.16 15.96
CA TYR A 337 4.31 8.32 16.81
C TYR A 337 4.55 9.56 15.95
N TYR A 338 3.72 10.57 16.19
CA TYR A 338 3.70 11.84 15.45
C TYR A 338 4.16 12.96 16.38
N TRP A 339 5.09 13.79 15.91
CA TRP A 339 5.53 14.98 16.63
C TRP A 339 5.93 16.09 15.66
N GLY A 340 5.82 17.32 16.11
CA GLY A 340 6.06 18.53 15.34
C GLY A 340 4.91 19.51 15.50
N GLU A 341 5.16 20.77 15.29
CA GLU A 341 4.10 21.78 15.27
C GLU A 341 3.43 21.75 13.90
N THR A 342 2.28 21.13 13.80
CA THR A 342 1.36 21.41 12.69
C THR A 342 0.78 22.81 12.95
N LYS A 343 1.39 23.86 12.42
CA LYS A 343 0.65 25.10 12.20
C LYS A 343 -0.45 24.76 11.19
N GLN A 344 -1.63 24.43 11.70
CA GLN A 344 -2.84 24.58 10.89
C GLN A 344 -2.92 26.08 10.58
N GLU A 345 -2.65 26.45 9.34
CA GLU A 345 -3.13 27.72 8.82
C GLU A 345 -4.65 27.65 8.91
N THR A 346 -5.18 28.15 10.03
CA THR A 346 -6.58 28.55 10.13
C THR A 346 -6.71 29.70 9.12
N GLY A 347 -7.22 29.35 7.94
CA GLY A 347 -7.66 30.35 6.98
C GLY A 347 -8.81 31.15 7.63
N GLU A 348 -8.50 32.37 8.06
CA GLU A 348 -9.45 33.45 8.22
C GLU A 348 -9.91 33.99 6.86
#